data_f835428075da8d9327337c188023d42b
#
_entry.id   f835428075da8d9327337c188023d42b
#
_cell.length_a   1.000
_cell.length_b   1.000
_cell.length_c   1.000
_cell.angle_alpha   90.00
_cell.angle_beta   90.00
_cell.angle_gamma   90.00
#
_symmetry.space_group_name_H-M   'P 1'
#
loop_
_entity.id
_entity.type
_entity.pdbx_description
1 polymer ?
#
loop_
_entity_poly.entity_id
_entity_poly.type
_entity_poly.pdbx_seq_one_letter_code
_entity_poly.pdbx_strand_id
1 'polypeptide(L)'
;MRDALAAVDVSHPGLIERFGGHAMAAGLSLPAPSLERFEQAFCAQVAASLDESLLQSLVHSDGELDPVEFDRHHAEALRDGGPWGQAFPEPVFDGEFDVVDWQRVGERHLRMRLQVPGRRQPLKAIHFGGWVDQPPASRLRLAFRLATDDWRGARDIQLVVEHLEPA
;
A
#
# COMPACT_ATOMS: atom_id res chain seq x y z
N MET A 1 14.50 -11.61 6.26
CA MET A 1 14.37 -11.74 7.73
C MET A 1 15.32 -12.80 8.29
N ARG A 2 15.22 -14.07 7.88
CA ARG A 2 16.09 -15.16 8.35
C ARG A 2 17.58 -14.85 8.23
N ASP A 3 18.03 -14.29 7.12
CA ASP A 3 19.46 -13.98 6.88
C ASP A 3 20.00 -12.89 7.81
N ALA A 4 19.16 -11.90 8.18
CA ALA A 4 19.52 -10.91 9.18
C ALA A 4 19.71 -11.55 10.58
N LEU A 5 18.85 -12.51 10.96
CA LEU A 5 19.04 -13.26 12.21
C LEU A 5 20.30 -14.12 12.18
N ALA A 6 20.59 -14.77 11.04
CA ALA A 6 21.82 -15.53 10.87
C ALA A 6 23.09 -14.65 11.00
N ALA A 7 23.05 -13.45 10.43
CA ALA A 7 24.16 -12.51 10.56
C ALA A 7 24.37 -12.03 11.99
N VAL A 8 23.30 -11.79 12.75
CA VAL A 8 23.37 -11.45 14.18
C VAL A 8 23.93 -12.63 14.99
N ASP A 9 23.51 -13.86 14.73
CA ASP A 9 24.00 -15.04 15.42
C ASP A 9 25.50 -15.28 15.20
N VAL A 10 25.97 -15.06 13.98
CA VAL A 10 27.40 -15.15 13.63
C VAL A 10 28.22 -14.05 14.32
N SER A 11 27.73 -12.81 14.35
CA SER A 11 28.46 -11.69 14.95
C SER A 11 28.38 -11.62 16.48
N HIS A 12 27.36 -12.24 17.07
CA HIS A 12 27.10 -12.26 18.51
C HIS A 12 26.78 -13.69 18.99
N PRO A 13 27.77 -14.60 19.02
CA PRO A 13 27.55 -16.00 19.39
C PRO A 13 26.91 -16.12 20.78
N GLY A 14 25.86 -16.97 20.90
CA GLY A 14 25.14 -17.23 22.14
C GLY A 14 24.12 -16.15 22.55
N LEU A 15 23.91 -15.13 21.72
CA LEU A 15 22.88 -14.11 21.94
C LEU A 15 21.48 -14.66 21.59
N ILE A 16 21.39 -15.48 20.57
CA ILE A 16 20.17 -16.18 20.15
C ILE A 16 20.31 -17.67 20.54
N GLU A 17 19.31 -18.23 21.21
CA GLU A 17 19.30 -19.67 21.53
C GLU A 17 18.90 -20.51 20.31
N ARG A 18 17.92 -20.02 19.57
CA ARG A 18 17.39 -20.70 18.39
C ARG A 18 16.67 -19.71 17.49
N PHE A 19 16.84 -19.83 16.19
CA PHE A 19 16.04 -19.10 15.21
C PHE A 19 15.72 -19.99 14.01
N GLY A 20 14.70 -19.60 13.23
CA GLY A 20 14.30 -20.29 12.01
C GLY A 20 13.26 -19.50 11.24
N GLY A 21 12.99 -19.93 10.01
CA GLY A 21 12.02 -19.28 9.15
C GLY A 21 12.50 -19.11 7.73
N HIS A 22 11.84 -18.21 7.00
CA HIS A 22 12.07 -17.91 5.59
C HIS A 22 12.42 -16.43 5.39
N ALA A 23 12.64 -16.03 4.14
CA ALA A 23 12.97 -14.66 3.79
C ALA A 23 11.96 -13.62 4.31
N MET A 24 10.66 -13.96 4.28
CA MET A 24 9.57 -13.04 4.64
C MET A 24 9.17 -13.11 6.11
N ALA A 25 9.34 -14.25 6.76
CA ALA A 25 8.97 -14.44 8.17
C ALA A 25 9.94 -15.37 8.87
N ALA A 26 10.42 -14.95 10.03
CA ALA A 26 11.30 -15.74 10.89
C ALA A 26 10.93 -15.53 12.35
N GLY A 27 11.21 -16.55 13.16
CA GLY A 27 11.05 -16.52 14.61
C GLY A 27 12.37 -16.86 15.30
N LEU A 28 12.51 -16.40 16.53
CA LEU A 28 13.68 -16.69 17.35
C LEU A 28 13.27 -16.91 18.82
N SER A 29 14.18 -17.54 19.57
CA SER A 29 14.11 -17.64 21.02
C SER A 29 15.43 -17.09 21.60
N LEU A 30 15.31 -16.28 22.64
CA LEU A 30 16.46 -15.75 23.38
C LEU A 30 16.09 -15.59 24.86
N PRO A 31 17.08 -15.55 25.78
CA PRO A 31 16.84 -15.24 27.18
C PRO A 31 16.30 -13.81 27.33
N ALA A 32 15.29 -13.61 28.17
CA ALA A 32 14.69 -12.30 28.39
C ALA A 32 15.72 -11.17 28.71
N PRO A 33 16.77 -11.42 29.53
CA PRO A 33 17.82 -10.42 29.77
C PRO A 33 18.64 -10.04 28.55
N SER A 34 18.59 -10.85 27.49
CA SER A 34 19.37 -10.60 26.25
C SER A 34 18.61 -9.74 25.23
N LEU A 35 17.35 -9.41 25.48
CA LEU A 35 16.47 -8.72 24.53
C LEU A 35 17.05 -7.38 24.07
N GLU A 36 17.46 -6.52 25.00
CA GLU A 36 18.00 -5.20 24.67
C GLU A 36 19.28 -5.29 23.81
N ARG A 37 20.16 -6.21 24.17
CA ARG A 37 21.40 -6.46 23.43
C ARG A 37 21.11 -7.02 22.03
N PHE A 38 20.12 -7.91 21.93
CA PHE A 38 19.67 -8.42 20.64
C PHE A 38 19.08 -7.30 19.76
N GLU A 39 18.22 -6.45 20.31
CA GLU A 39 17.62 -5.33 19.60
C GLU A 39 18.70 -4.40 19.00
N GLN A 40 19.69 -4.03 19.79
CA GLN A 40 20.82 -3.22 19.32
C GLN A 40 21.61 -3.89 18.20
N ALA A 41 21.95 -5.17 18.34
CA ALA A 41 22.68 -5.94 17.36
C ALA A 41 21.86 -6.11 16.06
N PHE A 42 20.57 -6.39 16.18
CA PHE A 42 19.69 -6.55 15.04
C PHE A 42 19.48 -5.24 14.28
N CYS A 43 19.24 -4.13 14.98
CA CYS A 43 19.12 -2.81 14.35
C CYS A 43 20.42 -2.41 13.63
N ALA A 44 21.58 -2.63 14.24
CA ALA A 44 22.87 -2.36 13.60
C ALA A 44 23.08 -3.22 12.33
N GLN A 45 22.74 -4.51 12.40
CA GLN A 45 22.86 -5.42 11.26
C GLN A 45 21.92 -5.04 10.11
N VAL A 46 20.68 -4.69 10.44
CA VAL A 46 19.69 -4.25 9.44
C VAL A 46 20.13 -2.93 8.82
N ALA A 47 20.55 -1.94 9.61
CA ALA A 47 21.03 -0.65 9.12
C ALA A 47 22.24 -0.79 8.18
N ALA A 48 23.15 -1.72 8.44
CA ALA A 48 24.31 -1.98 7.59
C ALA A 48 23.97 -2.66 6.25
N SER A 49 22.81 -3.33 6.17
CA SER A 49 22.37 -4.07 4.99
C SER A 49 21.24 -3.38 4.20
N LEU A 50 20.63 -2.32 4.74
CA LEU A 50 19.61 -1.55 4.07
C LEU A 50 20.26 -0.56 3.08
N ASP A 51 19.81 -0.63 1.84
CA ASP A 51 20.00 0.44 0.88
C ASP A 51 19.00 1.56 1.20
N GLU A 52 19.45 2.82 1.14
CA GLU A 52 18.57 4.00 1.36
C GLU A 52 17.36 4.00 0.42
N SER A 53 17.50 3.45 -0.79
CA SER A 53 16.39 3.30 -1.73
C SER A 53 15.24 2.42 -1.20
N LEU A 54 15.55 1.46 -0.33
CA LEU A 54 14.55 0.58 0.30
C LEU A 54 13.74 1.27 1.42
N LEU A 55 14.21 2.43 1.88
CA LEU A 55 13.50 3.26 2.87
C LEU A 55 12.50 4.21 2.21
N GLN A 56 12.54 4.35 0.88
CA GLN A 56 11.59 5.14 0.13
C GLN A 56 10.37 4.28 -0.21
N SER A 57 9.20 4.73 0.23
CA SER A 57 7.93 4.13 -0.19
C SER A 57 7.63 4.54 -1.63
N LEU A 58 8.05 3.72 -2.59
CA LEU A 58 7.76 3.96 -4.00
C LEU A 58 6.43 3.29 -4.36
N VAL A 59 5.55 4.04 -4.98
CA VAL A 59 4.36 3.53 -5.64
C VAL A 59 4.65 3.46 -7.14
N HIS A 60 4.65 2.25 -7.69
CA HIS A 60 4.78 2.04 -9.12
C HIS A 60 3.41 2.24 -9.78
N SER A 61 3.35 3.04 -10.83
CA SER A 61 2.16 3.28 -11.62
C SER A 61 2.33 2.68 -13.01
N ASP A 62 1.25 2.14 -13.54
CA ASP A 62 1.14 1.68 -14.94
C ASP A 62 0.71 2.81 -15.88
N GLY A 63 0.59 4.03 -15.35
CA GLY A 63 0.24 5.25 -16.09
C GLY A 63 -1.18 5.75 -15.83
N GLU A 64 -1.60 6.73 -16.62
CA GLU A 64 -2.92 7.34 -16.53
C GLU A 64 -3.95 6.55 -17.35
N LEU A 65 -5.19 6.51 -16.87
CA LEU A 65 -6.33 6.00 -17.63
C LEU A 65 -6.98 7.11 -18.46
N ASP A 66 -7.34 6.79 -19.68
CA ASP A 66 -8.20 7.66 -20.47
C ASP A 66 -9.59 7.82 -19.79
N PRO A 67 -10.24 9.00 -19.88
CA PRO A 67 -11.57 9.20 -19.31
C PRO A 67 -12.62 8.18 -19.71
N VAL A 68 -12.48 7.54 -20.88
CA VAL A 68 -13.39 6.48 -21.38
C VAL A 68 -13.15 5.12 -20.72
N GLU A 69 -11.98 4.91 -20.13
CA GLU A 69 -11.59 3.65 -19.50
C GLU A 69 -12.09 3.53 -18.05
N PHE A 70 -12.57 4.63 -17.46
CA PHE A 70 -13.22 4.59 -16.14
C PHE A 70 -14.63 3.98 -16.26
N ASP A 71 -14.73 2.74 -16.67
CA ASP A 71 -15.97 2.03 -16.81
C ASP A 71 -15.92 0.63 -16.19
N ARG A 72 -17.08 -0.02 -16.14
CA ARG A 72 -17.22 -1.34 -15.54
C ARG A 72 -16.52 -2.44 -16.35
N HIS A 73 -16.49 -2.32 -17.66
CA HIS A 73 -15.84 -3.31 -18.51
C HIS A 73 -14.34 -3.40 -18.23
N HIS A 74 -13.67 -2.23 -18.13
CA HIS A 74 -12.25 -2.18 -17.78
C HIS A 74 -12.00 -2.67 -16.35
N ALA A 75 -12.83 -2.25 -15.37
CA ALA A 75 -12.70 -2.74 -13.99
C ALA A 75 -12.87 -4.27 -13.88
N GLU A 76 -13.79 -4.87 -14.64
CA GLU A 76 -13.97 -6.32 -14.70
C GLU A 76 -12.79 -7.01 -15.41
N ALA A 77 -12.29 -6.44 -16.52
CA ALA A 77 -11.14 -6.96 -17.23
C ALA A 77 -9.88 -6.96 -16.35
N LEU A 78 -9.64 -5.90 -15.57
CA LEU A 78 -8.54 -5.83 -14.60
C LEU A 78 -8.72 -6.87 -13.50
N ARG A 79 -9.89 -6.99 -12.89
CA ARG A 79 -10.17 -7.98 -11.85
C ARG A 79 -9.91 -9.41 -12.35
N ASP A 80 -10.35 -9.72 -13.57
CA ASP A 80 -10.31 -11.07 -14.15
C ASP A 80 -9.01 -11.32 -14.95
N GLY A 81 -8.15 -10.30 -15.11
CA GLY A 81 -6.97 -10.31 -15.96
C GLY A 81 -5.80 -11.16 -15.44
N GLY A 82 -5.85 -11.61 -14.21
CA GLY A 82 -4.79 -12.49 -13.74
C GLY A 82 -4.99 -13.02 -12.33
N PRO A 83 -4.20 -14.01 -11.95
CA PRO A 83 -4.01 -14.36 -10.56
C PRO A 83 -3.04 -13.36 -9.92
N TRP A 84 -3.54 -12.18 -9.56
CA TRP A 84 -2.73 -11.14 -8.94
C TRP A 84 -2.08 -11.62 -7.63
N GLY A 85 -0.85 -11.25 -7.38
CA GLY A 85 -0.10 -11.67 -6.20
C GLY A 85 1.24 -10.96 -6.06
N GLN A 86 2.07 -11.41 -5.12
CA GLN A 86 3.31 -10.73 -4.73
C GLN A 86 4.29 -10.49 -5.89
N ALA A 87 4.43 -11.44 -6.81
CA ALA A 87 5.32 -11.34 -7.98
C ALA A 87 4.60 -10.86 -9.25
N PHE A 88 3.30 -10.63 -9.17
CA PHE A 88 2.44 -10.14 -10.23
C PHE A 88 1.34 -9.27 -9.62
N PRO A 89 1.68 -8.04 -9.21
CA PRO A 89 0.74 -7.14 -8.54
C PRO A 89 -0.39 -6.69 -9.47
N GLU A 90 -1.54 -6.39 -8.87
CA GLU A 90 -2.65 -5.76 -9.60
C GLU A 90 -2.21 -4.38 -10.13
N PRO A 91 -2.61 -4.00 -11.36
CA PRO A 91 -2.26 -2.71 -11.93
C PRO A 91 -2.69 -1.52 -11.06
N VAL A 92 -1.78 -0.56 -10.91
CA VAL A 92 -1.99 0.70 -10.21
C VAL A 92 -1.85 1.83 -11.21
N PHE A 93 -2.85 2.68 -11.29
CA PHE A 93 -2.88 3.83 -12.17
C PHE A 93 -2.67 5.12 -11.38
N ASP A 94 -2.26 6.19 -12.04
CA ASP A 94 -2.20 7.50 -11.42
C ASP A 94 -2.95 8.57 -12.23
N GLY A 95 -3.18 9.72 -11.61
CA GLY A 95 -3.84 10.84 -12.27
C GLY A 95 -4.23 11.93 -11.29
N GLU A 96 -4.59 13.10 -11.85
CA GLU A 96 -5.03 14.26 -11.08
C GLU A 96 -6.55 14.42 -11.12
N PHE A 97 -7.14 14.72 -9.96
CA PHE A 97 -8.58 14.79 -9.79
C PHE A 97 -8.98 15.99 -8.92
N ASP A 98 -10.07 16.64 -9.27
CA ASP A 98 -10.71 17.62 -8.40
C ASP A 98 -11.63 16.89 -7.40
N VAL A 99 -11.50 17.24 -6.11
CA VAL A 99 -12.33 16.69 -5.04
C VAL A 99 -13.65 17.44 -4.98
N VAL A 100 -14.74 16.78 -5.38
CA VAL A 100 -16.10 17.35 -5.36
C VAL A 100 -16.67 17.36 -3.96
N ASP A 101 -16.54 16.23 -3.27
CA ASP A 101 -16.85 16.09 -1.84
C ASP A 101 -16.04 14.95 -1.22
N TRP A 102 -16.03 14.92 0.09
CA TRP A 102 -15.36 13.88 0.87
C TRP A 102 -16.09 13.61 2.18
N GLN A 103 -15.83 12.43 2.73
CA GLN A 103 -16.41 11.99 3.98
C GLN A 103 -15.46 11.03 4.71
N ARG A 104 -15.27 11.26 6.01
CA ARG A 104 -14.66 10.26 6.88
C ARG A 104 -15.61 9.08 7.07
N VAL A 105 -15.11 7.87 6.89
CA VAL A 105 -15.84 6.62 7.08
C VAL A 105 -15.16 5.81 8.18
N GLY A 106 -15.92 5.51 9.23
CA GLY A 106 -15.34 4.94 10.43
C GLY A 106 -14.33 5.91 11.07
N GLU A 107 -13.26 5.35 11.63
CA GLU A 107 -12.24 6.15 12.33
C GLU A 107 -11.07 6.56 11.41
N ARG A 108 -10.78 5.79 10.37
CA ARG A 108 -9.52 5.89 9.62
C ARG A 108 -9.65 5.94 8.10
N HIS A 109 -10.84 5.81 7.54
CA HIS A 109 -10.99 5.74 6.09
C HIS A 109 -11.49 7.09 5.53
N LEU A 110 -11.02 7.41 4.32
CA LEU A 110 -11.44 8.59 3.59
C LEU A 110 -12.20 8.15 2.33
N ARG A 111 -13.48 8.53 2.23
CA ARG A 111 -14.26 8.37 1.00
C ARG A 111 -14.37 9.72 0.31
N MET A 112 -14.19 9.71 -1.01
CA MET A 112 -14.21 10.91 -1.84
C MET A 112 -15.11 10.71 -3.06
N ARG A 113 -15.57 11.82 -3.61
CA ARG A 113 -16.13 11.91 -4.95
C ARG A 113 -15.21 12.80 -5.78
N LEU A 114 -14.70 12.24 -6.85
CA LEU A 114 -13.62 12.83 -7.66
C LEU A 114 -14.14 13.14 -9.05
N GLN A 115 -13.91 14.37 -9.52
CA GLN A 115 -14.22 14.75 -10.89
C GLN A 115 -13.08 14.35 -11.81
N VAL A 116 -13.41 13.51 -12.79
CA VAL A 116 -12.51 13.17 -13.89
C VAL A 116 -12.80 14.12 -15.06
N PRO A 117 -11.77 14.71 -15.66
CA PRO A 117 -11.94 15.50 -16.88
C PRO A 117 -12.70 14.72 -17.96
N GLY A 118 -13.66 15.35 -18.60
CA GLY A 118 -14.49 14.74 -19.65
C GLY A 118 -15.65 13.86 -19.15
N ARG A 119 -15.75 13.52 -17.87
CA ARG A 119 -16.89 12.79 -17.30
C ARG A 119 -17.94 13.72 -16.71
N ARG A 120 -19.22 13.41 -16.92
CA ARG A 120 -20.33 14.17 -16.33
C ARG A 120 -20.56 13.87 -14.85
N GLN A 121 -20.30 12.64 -14.43
CA GLN A 121 -20.55 12.20 -13.06
C GLN A 121 -19.22 11.95 -12.34
N PRO A 122 -19.07 12.47 -11.10
CA PRO A 122 -17.92 12.17 -10.27
C PRO A 122 -17.82 10.68 -9.96
N LEU A 123 -16.59 10.18 -9.87
CA LEU A 123 -16.28 8.82 -9.46
C LEU A 123 -16.20 8.72 -7.94
N LYS A 124 -16.62 7.58 -7.42
CA LYS A 124 -16.39 7.21 -6.03
C LYS A 124 -14.94 6.79 -5.85
N ALA A 125 -14.34 7.21 -4.76
CA ALA A 125 -13.01 6.78 -4.35
C ALA A 125 -13.01 6.45 -2.85
N ILE A 126 -12.25 5.45 -2.47
CA ILE A 126 -12.02 5.06 -1.08
C ILE A 126 -10.52 4.91 -0.82
N HIS A 127 -10.03 5.56 0.22
CA HIS A 127 -8.69 5.38 0.73
C HIS A 127 -8.77 4.73 2.12
N PHE A 128 -8.45 3.46 2.19
CA PHE A 128 -8.45 2.71 3.44
C PHE A 128 -7.26 3.15 4.31
N GLY A 129 -7.55 3.60 5.52
CA GLY A 129 -6.53 4.15 6.41
C GLY A 129 -6.08 5.58 6.06
N GLY A 130 -6.63 6.20 5.01
CA GLY A 130 -6.18 7.48 4.48
C GLY A 130 -6.70 8.73 5.20
N TRP A 131 -7.43 8.59 6.31
CA TRP A 131 -7.82 9.74 7.12
C TRP A 131 -6.67 10.15 8.07
N VAL A 132 -6.23 11.38 7.95
CA VAL A 132 -5.10 11.96 8.72
C VAL A 132 -5.53 13.18 9.55
N ASP A 133 -6.77 13.17 10.04
CA ASP A 133 -7.39 14.24 10.86
C ASP A 133 -7.41 15.64 10.20
N GLN A 134 -7.29 15.69 8.88
CA GLN A 134 -7.42 16.92 8.09
C GLN A 134 -8.18 16.63 6.79
N PRO A 135 -8.95 17.66 6.29
CA PRO A 135 -9.59 17.58 4.99
C PRO A 135 -8.56 17.35 3.88
N PRO A 136 -8.89 16.57 2.85
CA PRO A 136 -8.05 16.49 1.66
C PRO A 136 -7.98 17.84 0.92
N ALA A 137 -6.92 18.05 0.16
CA ALA A 137 -6.84 19.21 -0.73
C ALA A 137 -7.96 19.16 -1.79
N SER A 138 -8.30 20.32 -2.38
CA SER A 138 -9.33 20.43 -3.41
C SER A 138 -8.95 19.75 -4.73
N ARG A 139 -7.66 19.56 -4.97
CA ARG A 139 -7.09 18.82 -6.11
C ARG A 139 -6.00 17.89 -5.61
N LEU A 140 -6.05 16.64 -6.06
CA LEU A 140 -5.18 15.58 -5.62
C LEU A 140 -4.58 14.85 -6.81
N ARG A 141 -3.32 14.46 -6.69
CA ARG A 141 -2.74 13.38 -7.47
C ARG A 141 -2.90 12.09 -6.68
N LEU A 142 -3.43 11.08 -7.33
CA LEU A 142 -3.73 9.78 -6.73
C LEU A 142 -2.97 8.68 -7.45
N ALA A 143 -2.54 7.68 -6.68
CA ALA A 143 -2.28 6.34 -7.19
C ALA A 143 -3.44 5.44 -6.74
N PHE A 144 -4.05 4.70 -7.67
CA PHE A 144 -5.30 3.97 -7.40
C PHE A 144 -5.43 2.70 -8.25
N ARG A 145 -6.26 1.78 -7.77
CA ARG A 145 -6.76 0.65 -8.57
C ARG A 145 -8.20 0.95 -8.99
N LEU A 146 -8.54 0.59 -10.23
CA LEU A 146 -9.89 0.66 -10.73
C LEU A 146 -10.63 -0.63 -10.35
N ALA A 147 -11.67 -0.54 -9.52
CA ALA A 147 -12.41 -1.67 -9.01
C ALA A 147 -13.91 -1.57 -9.31
N THR A 148 -14.58 -2.72 -9.35
CA THR A 148 -16.05 -2.76 -9.35
C THR A 148 -16.58 -2.42 -7.96
N ASP A 149 -17.67 -1.63 -7.91
CA ASP A 149 -18.46 -1.38 -6.69
C ASP A 149 -19.76 -2.18 -6.77
N ASP A 150 -19.74 -3.39 -6.22
CA ASP A 150 -20.92 -4.28 -6.17
C ASP A 150 -21.67 -4.18 -4.82
N TRP A 151 -21.32 -3.21 -3.98
CA TRP A 151 -21.96 -3.02 -2.68
C TRP A 151 -23.46 -2.73 -2.83
N ARG A 152 -24.29 -3.52 -2.16
CA ARG A 152 -25.76 -3.43 -2.17
C ARG A 152 -26.38 -3.54 -3.57
N GLY A 153 -25.76 -4.27 -4.48
CA GLY A 153 -26.27 -4.47 -5.84
C GLY A 153 -26.03 -3.27 -6.78
N ALA A 154 -25.22 -2.30 -6.37
CA ALA A 154 -24.72 -1.28 -7.27
C ALA A 154 -23.87 -1.95 -8.36
N ARG A 155 -24.09 -1.55 -9.62
CA ARG A 155 -23.27 -1.98 -10.76
C ARG A 155 -22.41 -0.80 -11.20
N ASP A 156 -21.57 -0.33 -10.31
CA ASP A 156 -20.76 0.87 -10.49
C ASP A 156 -19.27 0.53 -10.39
N ILE A 157 -18.43 1.54 -10.52
CA ILE A 157 -16.99 1.46 -10.31
C ILE A 157 -16.57 2.36 -9.16
N GLN A 158 -15.43 2.06 -8.56
CA GLN A 158 -14.77 2.91 -7.58
C GLN A 158 -13.27 2.89 -7.76
N LEU A 159 -12.61 3.95 -7.33
CA LEU A 159 -11.16 4.02 -7.20
C LEU A 159 -10.76 3.57 -5.79
N VAL A 160 -9.95 2.54 -5.71
CA VAL A 160 -9.31 2.14 -4.45
C VAL A 160 -7.96 2.83 -4.38
N VAL A 161 -7.88 3.88 -3.55
CA VAL A 161 -6.70 4.74 -3.47
C VAL A 161 -5.62 4.06 -2.64
N GLU A 162 -4.42 3.95 -3.20
CA GLU A 162 -3.22 3.42 -2.55
C GLU A 162 -2.37 4.57 -1.96
N HIS A 163 -2.31 5.70 -2.66
CA HIS A 163 -1.59 6.89 -2.23
C HIS A 163 -2.28 8.16 -2.74
N LEU A 164 -2.14 9.24 -1.99
CA LEU A 164 -2.62 10.56 -2.40
C LEU A 164 -1.64 11.66 -1.95
N GLU A 165 -1.54 12.69 -2.78
CA GLU A 165 -0.82 13.92 -2.47
C GLU A 165 -1.54 15.13 -3.09
N PRO A 166 -1.35 16.35 -2.57
CA PRO A 166 -1.84 17.56 -3.24
C PRO A 166 -1.22 17.71 -4.63
N ALA A 167 -2.04 18.04 -5.66
CA ALA A 167 -1.61 18.26 -7.03
C ALA A 167 -1.23 19.74 -7.25
#